data_0e6965077a6bceddbd9d57f03f6154a0
#
_entry.id   0e6965077a6bceddbd9d57f03f6154a0
#
_cell.length_a   1.000
_cell.length_b   1.000
_cell.length_c   1.000
_cell.angle_alpha   90.00
_cell.angle_beta   90.00
_cell.angle_gamma   90.00
#
_symmetry.space_group_name_H-M   'P 1'
#
loop_
_entity.id
_entity.type
_entity.pdbx_description
1 polymer ?
#
loop_
_entity_poly.entity_id
_entity_poly.type
_entity_poly.pdbx_seq_one_letter_code
_entity_poly.pdbx_strand_id
1 'polypeptide(L)'
;CDRRQRQMCIRDSNTDMEKNFKRTLVTTALPYANGPVHIGHLAGVYVPADIYTRYLRLKGEDVIMIGGSDEHGVPITLKAKSEGVTPQDIVDRYHTIIKDSFEEFGISFDIYSRTSSGIHAKTASDFFRKLYDKGEFIEKTSLQYYDEEANQFLADRYITGTCPHCHNERAYGDQCEACGTSLNATDLIDPKSAISGSKPVLRETKHWYLPLDKWEPTLREWILENHKEWKTNVYGQCKSWLDMGLQPRAVSRDLDWGVPVPVEGAEGKVLYVWFDAPIGYISNTKELLPDTWEKYWKDKDTRMIHFIGKDNIVFHCIV
;
A
#
# COMPACT_ATOMS: atom_id res chain seq x y z
N CYS A 1 -14.60 -1.96 25.50
CA CYS A 1 -14.97 -1.30 24.24
C CYS A 1 -15.02 0.20 24.48
N ASP A 2 -14.00 0.91 24.07
CA ASP A 2 -13.82 2.33 24.32
C ASP A 2 -14.80 3.16 23.47
N ARG A 3 -15.65 3.97 24.13
CA ARG A 3 -16.63 4.86 23.48
C ARG A 3 -15.99 5.95 22.61
N ARG A 4 -14.67 6.09 22.58
CA ARG A 4 -13.94 7.13 21.83
C ARG A 4 -13.76 6.82 20.34
N GLN A 5 -14.04 5.61 19.89
CA GLN A 5 -13.94 5.24 18.46
C GLN A 5 -15.22 5.54 17.65
N ARG A 6 -16.31 6.01 18.27
CA ARG A 6 -17.61 6.20 17.59
C ARG A 6 -17.92 7.64 17.13
N GLN A 7 -16.95 8.54 17.11
CA GLN A 7 -17.19 9.88 16.58
C GLN A 7 -16.47 10.10 15.24
N MET A 8 -16.88 9.35 14.24
CA MET A 8 -16.83 9.80 12.86
C MET A 8 -18.04 10.73 12.61
N CYS A 9 -18.09 11.86 13.31
CA CYS A 9 -19.11 12.87 13.11
C CYS A 9 -18.58 13.88 12.10
N ILE A 10 -19.27 13.97 10.98
CA ILE A 10 -19.35 15.13 10.12
C ILE A 10 -19.65 16.34 11.02
N ARG A 11 -18.68 17.18 11.27
CA ARG A 11 -18.91 18.55 11.71
C ARG A 11 -18.75 19.43 10.50
N ASP A 12 -19.88 19.88 9.97
CA ASP A 12 -19.94 21.05 9.10
C ASP A 12 -19.41 22.25 9.87
N SER A 13 -18.15 22.60 9.68
CA SER A 13 -17.69 23.94 9.96
C SER A 13 -17.96 24.79 8.71
N ASN A 14 -19.08 25.48 8.72
CA ASN A 14 -19.36 26.58 7.80
C ASN A 14 -18.29 27.64 7.91
N THR A 15 -17.31 27.64 7.02
CA THR A 15 -16.52 28.84 6.61
C THR A 15 -15.52 28.57 5.48
N ASP A 16 -15.67 27.55 4.66
CA ASP A 16 -14.96 27.53 3.41
C ASP A 16 -15.95 27.60 2.27
N MET A 17 -15.72 28.52 1.31
CA MET A 17 -16.46 28.57 0.06
C MET A 17 -16.44 27.16 -0.51
N GLU A 18 -17.59 26.48 -0.56
CA GLU A 18 -17.73 25.13 -1.12
C GLU A 18 -17.12 25.15 -2.52
N LYS A 19 -15.94 24.58 -2.65
CA LYS A 19 -15.31 24.38 -3.95
C LYS A 19 -16.24 23.43 -4.70
N ASN A 20 -16.92 23.94 -5.69
CA ASN A 20 -17.93 23.21 -6.43
C ASN A 20 -17.22 22.21 -7.36
N PHE A 21 -16.94 21.01 -6.87
CA PHE A 21 -16.34 19.94 -7.66
C PHE A 21 -17.36 19.40 -8.68
N LYS A 22 -16.89 19.13 -9.88
CA LYS A 22 -17.72 18.55 -10.94
C LYS A 22 -17.94 17.06 -10.74
N ARG A 23 -17.00 16.38 -10.07
CA ARG A 23 -17.07 14.94 -9.82
C ARG A 23 -16.31 14.53 -8.56
N THR A 24 -16.60 13.34 -8.08
CA THR A 24 -15.93 12.76 -6.91
C THR A 24 -15.39 11.37 -7.25
N LEU A 25 -14.12 11.14 -6.92
CA LEU A 25 -13.50 9.82 -6.92
C LEU A 25 -13.42 9.33 -5.48
N VAL A 26 -14.10 8.23 -5.17
CA VAL A 26 -14.02 7.53 -3.89
C VAL A 26 -13.15 6.29 -4.07
N THR A 27 -12.11 6.17 -3.27
CA THR A 27 -11.26 4.97 -3.22
C THR A 27 -11.39 4.29 -1.87
N THR A 28 -11.28 2.97 -1.86
CA THR A 28 -11.20 2.19 -0.63
C THR A 28 -9.86 1.48 -0.55
N ALA A 29 -9.29 1.37 0.66
CA ALA A 29 -8.07 0.60 0.86
C ALA A 29 -8.18 -0.78 0.21
N LEU A 30 -7.14 -1.19 -0.50
CA LEU A 30 -7.09 -2.50 -1.14
C LEU A 30 -6.82 -3.56 -0.06
N PRO A 31 -7.76 -4.48 0.23
CA PRO A 31 -7.51 -5.54 1.19
C PRO A 31 -6.50 -6.52 0.64
N TYR A 32 -5.65 -7.03 1.53
CA TYR A 32 -4.61 -7.97 1.16
C TYR A 32 -5.19 -9.35 0.85
N ALA A 33 -4.92 -9.90 -0.34
CA ALA A 33 -5.52 -11.15 -0.82
C ALA A 33 -4.83 -12.41 -0.24
N ASN A 34 -4.69 -12.48 1.08
CA ASN A 34 -4.15 -13.62 1.82
C ASN A 34 -5.10 -14.19 2.87
N GLY A 35 -6.30 -13.65 2.97
CA GLY A 35 -7.34 -14.05 3.91
C GLY A 35 -8.67 -13.37 3.60
N PRO A 36 -9.79 -13.84 4.21
CA PRO A 36 -11.09 -13.20 4.05
C PRO A 36 -11.12 -11.85 4.78
N VAL A 37 -12.00 -10.97 4.33
CA VAL A 37 -12.33 -9.75 5.08
C VAL A 37 -13.13 -10.11 6.35
N HIS A 38 -13.02 -9.27 7.37
CA HIS A 38 -13.76 -9.42 8.61
C HIS A 38 -14.53 -8.14 8.95
N ILE A 39 -15.38 -8.19 9.98
CA ILE A 39 -16.24 -7.07 10.36
C ILE A 39 -15.48 -5.75 10.59
N GLY A 40 -14.23 -5.80 11.03
CA GLY A 40 -13.39 -4.60 11.20
C GLY A 40 -13.08 -3.91 9.89
N HIS A 41 -12.81 -4.67 8.83
CA HIS A 41 -12.63 -4.13 7.48
C HIS A 41 -13.93 -3.50 6.96
N LEU A 42 -15.06 -4.22 7.08
CA LEU A 42 -16.36 -3.75 6.63
C LEU A 42 -16.76 -2.45 7.35
N ALA A 43 -16.76 -2.45 8.68
CA ALA A 43 -17.18 -1.31 9.48
C ALA A 43 -16.21 -0.12 9.43
N GLY A 44 -14.92 -0.38 9.22
CA GLY A 44 -13.87 0.65 9.22
C GLY A 44 -13.71 1.37 7.90
N VAL A 45 -13.95 0.69 6.77
CA VAL A 45 -13.62 1.21 5.44
C VAL A 45 -14.79 1.08 4.46
N TYR A 46 -15.27 -0.14 4.18
CA TYR A 46 -16.09 -0.38 2.99
C TYR A 46 -17.54 0.07 3.16
N VAL A 47 -18.17 -0.20 4.30
CA VAL A 47 -19.54 0.27 4.59
C VAL A 47 -19.61 1.80 4.66
N PRO A 48 -18.70 2.51 5.38
CA PRO A 48 -18.68 3.96 5.34
C PRO A 48 -18.49 4.55 3.94
N ALA A 49 -17.62 3.94 3.12
CA ALA A 49 -17.40 4.38 1.74
C ALA A 49 -18.65 4.21 0.88
N ASP A 50 -19.33 3.06 1.01
CA ASP A 50 -20.55 2.77 0.26
C ASP A 50 -21.69 3.71 0.67
N ILE A 51 -21.92 3.94 1.96
CA ILE A 51 -22.92 4.88 2.47
C ILE A 51 -22.67 6.28 1.89
N TYR A 52 -21.42 6.74 1.93
CA TYR A 52 -21.06 8.05 1.42
C TYR A 52 -21.27 8.14 -0.09
N THR A 53 -20.85 7.13 -0.84
CA THR A 53 -21.02 7.08 -2.30
C THR A 53 -22.50 7.06 -2.70
N ARG A 54 -23.32 6.25 -2.01
CA ARG A 54 -24.79 6.22 -2.24
C ARG A 54 -25.42 7.56 -1.94
N TYR A 55 -25.00 8.23 -0.88
CA TYR A 55 -25.50 9.59 -0.57
C TYR A 55 -25.20 10.57 -1.71
N LEU A 56 -23.97 10.56 -2.26
CA LEU A 56 -23.63 11.42 -3.40
C LEU A 56 -24.43 11.08 -4.66
N ARG A 57 -24.62 9.78 -4.95
CA ARG A 57 -25.45 9.33 -6.06
C ARG A 57 -26.91 9.78 -5.93
N LEU A 58 -27.48 9.73 -4.71
CA LEU A 58 -28.84 10.22 -4.44
C LEU A 58 -28.95 11.73 -4.63
N LYS A 59 -27.88 12.49 -4.41
CA LYS A 59 -27.80 13.92 -4.71
C LYS A 59 -27.67 14.21 -6.22
N GLY A 60 -27.48 13.21 -7.05
CA GLY A 60 -27.24 13.39 -8.49
C GLY A 60 -25.81 13.84 -8.82
N GLU A 61 -24.85 13.68 -7.91
CA GLU A 61 -23.44 14.01 -8.15
C GLU A 61 -22.78 12.94 -9.04
N ASP A 62 -21.85 13.38 -9.91
CA ASP A 62 -20.97 12.48 -10.66
C ASP A 62 -19.96 11.86 -9.70
N VAL A 63 -20.11 10.59 -9.36
CA VAL A 63 -19.27 9.88 -8.40
C VAL A 63 -19.00 8.46 -8.85
N ILE A 64 -17.73 8.05 -8.75
CA ILE A 64 -17.31 6.66 -8.90
C ILE A 64 -16.65 6.18 -7.60
N MET A 65 -16.91 4.93 -7.25
CA MET A 65 -16.30 4.23 -6.13
C MET A 65 -15.48 3.05 -6.64
N ILE A 66 -14.19 3.09 -6.43
CA ILE A 66 -13.27 2.07 -6.88
C ILE A 66 -12.66 1.30 -5.71
N GLY A 67 -12.49 0.00 -5.91
CA GLY A 67 -11.82 -0.90 -4.99
C GLY A 67 -11.05 -1.98 -5.75
N GLY A 68 -10.39 -2.84 -5.00
CA GLY A 68 -9.64 -3.97 -5.55
C GLY A 68 -8.90 -4.69 -4.45
N SER A 69 -8.23 -5.79 -4.77
CA SER A 69 -7.36 -6.51 -3.86
C SER A 69 -5.89 -6.19 -4.08
N ASP A 70 -5.13 -6.06 -2.99
CA ASP A 70 -3.67 -6.03 -2.99
C ASP A 70 -3.15 -7.47 -3.00
N GLU A 71 -2.39 -7.83 -4.04
CA GLU A 71 -2.07 -9.21 -4.37
C GLU A 71 -0.57 -9.50 -4.45
N HIS A 72 0.28 -8.54 -4.12
CA HIS A 72 1.72 -8.69 -4.19
C HIS A 72 2.36 -8.74 -2.79
N GLY A 73 3.59 -9.26 -2.70
CA GLY A 73 4.42 -9.25 -1.51
C GLY A 73 4.58 -10.57 -0.78
N VAL A 74 5.48 -10.57 0.20
CA VAL A 74 5.98 -11.74 0.93
C VAL A 74 4.89 -12.59 1.61
N PRO A 75 3.86 -12.04 2.28
CA PRO A 75 2.88 -12.89 2.97
C PRO A 75 2.10 -13.81 2.03
N ILE A 76 1.89 -13.42 0.77
CA ILE A 76 1.22 -14.26 -0.23
C ILE A 76 2.11 -15.43 -0.62
N THR A 77 3.40 -15.16 -0.89
CA THR A 77 4.34 -16.21 -1.26
C THR A 77 4.61 -17.19 -0.11
N LEU A 78 4.68 -16.71 1.13
CA LEU A 78 4.78 -17.59 2.32
C LEU A 78 3.54 -18.48 2.45
N LYS A 79 2.35 -17.92 2.28
CA LYS A 79 1.11 -18.69 2.32
C LYS A 79 1.04 -19.74 1.21
N ALA A 80 1.41 -19.37 -0.01
CA ALA A 80 1.47 -20.28 -1.15
C ALA A 80 2.42 -21.46 -0.87
N LYS A 81 3.63 -21.17 -0.35
CA LYS A 81 4.59 -22.21 0.05
C LYS A 81 4.03 -23.13 1.15
N SER A 82 3.38 -22.57 2.16
CA SER A 82 2.81 -23.36 3.28
C SER A 82 1.65 -24.27 2.84
N GLU A 83 0.92 -23.87 1.79
CA GLU A 83 -0.21 -24.65 1.25
C GLU A 83 0.20 -25.54 0.06
N GLY A 84 1.44 -25.42 -0.43
CA GLY A 84 1.93 -26.20 -1.57
C GLY A 84 1.29 -25.81 -2.92
N VAL A 85 0.89 -24.55 -3.06
CA VAL A 85 0.24 -23.98 -4.26
C VAL A 85 1.03 -22.78 -4.79
N THR A 86 0.62 -22.23 -5.94
CA THR A 86 1.24 -21.01 -6.47
C THR A 86 0.71 -19.75 -5.78
N PRO A 87 1.47 -18.62 -5.79
CA PRO A 87 0.96 -17.34 -5.35
C PRO A 87 -0.32 -16.92 -6.10
N GLN A 88 -0.42 -17.25 -7.39
CA GLN A 88 -1.60 -16.98 -8.21
C GLN A 88 -2.84 -17.70 -7.67
N ASP A 89 -2.73 -18.96 -7.25
CA ASP A 89 -3.84 -19.73 -6.69
C ASP A 89 -4.35 -19.10 -5.38
N ILE A 90 -3.43 -18.56 -4.57
CA ILE A 90 -3.79 -17.86 -3.32
C ILE A 90 -4.60 -16.60 -3.63
N VAL A 91 -4.07 -15.74 -4.50
CA VAL A 91 -4.72 -14.45 -4.78
C VAL A 91 -6.04 -14.64 -5.55
N ASP A 92 -6.15 -15.61 -6.45
CA ASP A 92 -7.39 -15.91 -7.15
C ASP A 92 -8.50 -16.35 -6.20
N ARG A 93 -8.15 -17.22 -5.26
CA ARG A 93 -9.07 -17.68 -4.22
C ARG A 93 -9.56 -16.53 -3.34
N TYR A 94 -8.62 -15.74 -2.79
CA TYR A 94 -9.01 -14.68 -1.85
C TYR A 94 -9.61 -13.46 -2.52
N HIS A 95 -9.17 -13.12 -3.74
CA HIS A 95 -9.86 -12.09 -4.54
C HIS A 95 -11.34 -12.43 -4.71
N THR A 96 -11.63 -13.66 -5.12
CA THR A 96 -13.02 -14.12 -5.30
C THR A 96 -13.79 -14.05 -3.99
N ILE A 97 -13.27 -14.63 -2.90
CA ILE A 97 -13.94 -14.63 -1.59
C ILE A 97 -14.22 -13.19 -1.11
N ILE A 98 -13.25 -12.28 -1.27
CA ILE A 98 -13.39 -10.89 -0.83
C ILE A 98 -14.41 -10.16 -1.68
N LYS A 99 -14.34 -10.30 -3.00
CA LYS A 99 -15.28 -9.70 -3.95
C LYS A 99 -16.71 -10.16 -3.69
N ASP A 100 -16.92 -11.46 -3.60
CA ASP A 100 -18.23 -12.05 -3.32
C ASP A 100 -18.79 -11.57 -1.97
N SER A 101 -17.93 -11.49 -0.93
CA SER A 101 -18.33 -10.95 0.37
C SER A 101 -18.82 -9.50 0.28
N PHE A 102 -18.20 -8.67 -0.55
CA PHE A 102 -18.66 -7.29 -0.76
C PHE A 102 -19.97 -7.24 -1.54
N GLU A 103 -20.14 -8.09 -2.55
CA GLU A 103 -21.39 -8.21 -3.32
C GLU A 103 -22.55 -8.69 -2.44
N GLU A 104 -22.35 -9.72 -1.63
CA GLU A 104 -23.33 -10.23 -0.67
C GLU A 104 -23.70 -9.19 0.40
N PHE A 105 -22.72 -8.37 0.82
CA PHE A 105 -22.96 -7.27 1.77
C PHE A 105 -23.61 -6.04 1.11
N GLY A 106 -23.76 -6.04 -0.22
CA GLY A 106 -24.39 -4.97 -0.99
C GLY A 106 -23.49 -3.75 -1.18
N ILE A 107 -22.17 -3.85 -1.07
CA ILE A 107 -21.25 -2.75 -1.36
C ILE A 107 -21.25 -2.45 -2.86
N SER A 108 -21.55 -1.21 -3.23
CA SER A 108 -21.82 -0.80 -4.61
C SER A 108 -20.61 -0.21 -5.33
N PHE A 109 -19.53 -0.98 -5.46
CA PHE A 109 -18.39 -0.59 -6.28
C PHE A 109 -18.78 -0.40 -7.75
N ASP A 110 -18.21 0.63 -8.41
CA ASP A 110 -18.26 0.74 -9.87
C ASP A 110 -17.26 -0.22 -10.53
N ILE A 111 -16.15 -0.50 -9.84
CA ILE A 111 -15.22 -1.57 -10.17
C ILE A 111 -14.53 -2.12 -8.90
N TYR A 112 -14.40 -3.44 -8.82
CA TYR A 112 -13.54 -4.12 -7.88
C TYR A 112 -12.52 -4.96 -8.66
N SER A 113 -11.30 -4.47 -8.82
CA SER A 113 -10.22 -5.06 -9.61
C SER A 113 -9.10 -5.64 -8.72
N ARG A 114 -7.88 -5.77 -9.25
CA ARG A 114 -6.78 -6.45 -8.55
C ARG A 114 -5.41 -5.98 -9.05
N THR A 115 -4.41 -6.00 -8.16
CA THR A 115 -3.04 -5.58 -8.53
C THR A 115 -2.28 -6.62 -9.36
N SER A 116 -2.69 -7.88 -9.40
CA SER A 116 -2.10 -8.89 -10.32
C SER A 116 -2.63 -8.82 -11.75
N SER A 117 -3.48 -7.83 -12.09
CA SER A 117 -4.02 -7.68 -13.45
C SER A 117 -2.96 -7.14 -14.43
N GLY A 118 -3.09 -7.50 -15.71
CA GLY A 118 -2.18 -7.02 -16.76
C GLY A 118 -2.22 -5.49 -16.94
N ILE A 119 -3.38 -4.85 -16.75
CA ILE A 119 -3.49 -3.39 -16.82
C ILE A 119 -2.76 -2.72 -15.65
N HIS A 120 -2.79 -3.34 -14.47
CA HIS A 120 -2.03 -2.85 -13.33
C HIS A 120 -0.54 -2.99 -13.56
N ALA A 121 -0.07 -4.18 -13.96
CA ALA A 121 1.35 -4.42 -14.24
C ALA A 121 1.91 -3.40 -15.24
N LYS A 122 1.16 -3.14 -16.33
CA LYS A 122 1.54 -2.11 -17.30
C LYS A 122 1.57 -0.71 -16.67
N THR A 123 0.56 -0.35 -15.89
CA THR A 123 0.46 0.99 -15.29
C THR A 123 1.57 1.23 -14.28
N ALA A 124 1.85 0.26 -13.40
CA ALA A 124 2.92 0.35 -12.41
C ALA A 124 4.31 0.43 -13.08
N SER A 125 4.54 -0.39 -14.12
CA SER A 125 5.76 -0.32 -14.94
C SER A 125 5.95 1.04 -15.60
N ASP A 126 4.89 1.61 -16.18
CA ASP A 126 4.92 2.93 -16.82
C ASP A 126 5.23 4.05 -15.78
N PHE A 127 4.68 3.95 -14.55
CA PHE A 127 4.99 4.88 -13.45
C PHE A 127 6.46 4.79 -13.05
N PHE A 128 6.94 3.59 -12.79
CA PHE A 128 8.35 3.39 -12.43
C PHE A 128 9.28 3.94 -13.51
N ARG A 129 9.07 3.55 -14.77
CA ARG A 129 9.90 4.00 -15.90
C ARG A 129 9.92 5.50 -16.04
N LYS A 130 8.76 6.15 -15.90
CA LYS A 130 8.68 7.62 -15.98
C LYS A 130 9.49 8.33 -14.89
N LEU A 131 9.52 7.80 -13.67
CA LEU A 131 10.36 8.34 -12.59
C LEU A 131 11.83 8.02 -12.81
N TYR A 132 12.13 6.81 -13.28
CA TYR A 132 13.49 6.38 -13.62
C TYR A 132 14.10 7.26 -14.72
N ASP A 133 13.39 7.48 -15.82
CA ASP A 133 13.83 8.31 -16.96
C ASP A 133 14.05 9.78 -16.56
N LYS A 134 13.36 10.25 -15.53
CA LYS A 134 13.55 11.58 -14.94
C LYS A 134 14.72 11.66 -13.95
N GLY A 135 15.36 10.55 -13.63
CA GLY A 135 16.43 10.51 -12.63
C GLY A 135 15.94 10.75 -11.19
N GLU A 136 14.68 10.41 -10.88
CA GLU A 136 14.11 10.66 -9.55
C GLU A 136 14.49 9.57 -8.54
N PHE A 137 15.02 8.44 -8.96
CA PHE A 137 15.45 7.38 -8.06
C PHE A 137 16.94 7.48 -7.72
N ILE A 138 17.29 7.05 -6.52
CA ILE A 138 18.67 6.80 -6.09
C ILE A 138 18.90 5.30 -6.18
N GLU A 139 19.96 4.88 -6.86
CA GLU A 139 20.42 3.49 -6.86
C GLU A 139 21.36 3.27 -5.68
N LYS A 140 21.11 2.25 -4.87
CA LYS A 140 21.99 1.86 -3.76
C LYS A 140 22.23 0.36 -3.78
N THR A 141 23.49 -0.04 -3.62
CA THR A 141 23.87 -1.39 -3.31
C THR A 141 23.99 -1.52 -1.79
N SER A 142 23.37 -2.55 -1.24
CA SER A 142 23.40 -2.84 0.20
C SER A 142 23.54 -4.34 0.43
N LEU A 143 24.04 -4.71 1.60
CA LEU A 143 24.08 -6.09 2.04
C LEU A 143 22.69 -6.49 2.52
N GLN A 144 22.19 -7.61 2.00
CA GLN A 144 20.95 -8.24 2.45
C GLN A 144 21.17 -9.72 2.71
N TYR A 145 20.32 -10.29 3.56
CA TYR A 145 20.40 -11.71 3.83
C TYR A 145 19.94 -12.54 2.64
N TYR A 146 20.68 -13.60 2.39
CA TYR A 146 20.46 -14.56 1.32
C TYR A 146 20.41 -15.96 1.91
N ASP A 147 19.43 -16.74 1.53
CA ASP A 147 19.27 -18.14 1.89
C ASP A 147 19.91 -19.00 0.80
N GLU A 148 21.00 -19.67 1.13
CA GLU A 148 21.72 -20.53 0.17
C GLU A 148 20.98 -21.84 -0.14
N GLU A 149 20.18 -22.33 0.81
CA GLU A 149 19.38 -23.53 0.61
C GLU A 149 18.17 -23.25 -0.28
N ALA A 150 17.49 -22.12 -0.05
CA ALA A 150 16.35 -21.69 -0.85
C ALA A 150 16.78 -20.94 -2.12
N ASN A 151 18.07 -20.62 -2.27
CA ASN A 151 18.66 -19.88 -3.39
C ASN A 151 17.95 -18.55 -3.69
N GLN A 152 17.64 -17.76 -2.63
CA GLN A 152 16.94 -16.48 -2.78
C GLN A 152 17.33 -15.48 -1.68
N PHE A 153 17.17 -14.18 -2.00
CA PHE A 153 17.26 -13.13 -0.99
C PHE A 153 16.07 -13.21 -0.02
N LEU A 154 16.33 -12.82 1.22
CA LEU A 154 15.34 -12.83 2.29
C LEU A 154 14.89 -11.38 2.56
N ALA A 155 13.76 -11.00 1.99
CA ALA A 155 13.17 -9.69 2.22
C ALA A 155 12.23 -9.75 3.44
N ASP A 156 12.26 -8.69 4.24
CA ASP A 156 11.25 -8.40 5.26
C ASP A 156 10.89 -9.62 6.15
N ARG A 157 9.73 -10.22 5.91
CA ARG A 157 9.17 -11.33 6.71
C ARG A 157 9.72 -12.70 6.35
N TYR A 158 10.61 -12.80 5.38
CA TYR A 158 11.38 -14.01 5.14
C TYR A 158 12.50 -14.24 6.16
N ILE A 159 12.80 -13.24 7.00
CA ILE A 159 13.76 -13.34 8.10
C ILE A 159 13.03 -13.23 9.43
N THR A 160 13.41 -14.11 10.34
CA THR A 160 13.03 -14.06 11.74
C THR A 160 14.27 -14.08 12.62
N GLY A 161 14.17 -13.52 13.81
CA GLY A 161 15.27 -13.52 14.78
C GLY A 161 14.84 -12.87 16.09
N THR A 162 15.80 -12.66 16.98
CA THR A 162 15.54 -12.02 18.27
C THR A 162 15.61 -10.50 18.12
N CYS A 163 14.58 -9.81 18.59
CA CYS A 163 14.53 -8.36 18.60
C CYS A 163 15.62 -7.77 19.51
N PRO A 164 16.46 -6.83 19.04
CA PRO A 164 17.50 -6.21 19.86
C PRO A 164 16.94 -5.31 20.98
N HIS A 165 15.67 -4.89 20.90
CA HIS A 165 15.06 -3.98 21.88
C HIS A 165 14.31 -4.70 23.00
N CYS A 166 13.45 -5.68 22.67
CA CYS A 166 12.61 -6.34 23.67
C CYS A 166 12.90 -7.84 23.84
N HIS A 167 13.91 -8.36 23.14
CA HIS A 167 14.33 -9.77 23.17
C HIS A 167 13.23 -10.78 22.80
N ASN A 168 12.20 -10.34 22.07
CA ASN A 168 11.25 -11.27 21.48
C ASN A 168 11.97 -12.12 20.42
N GLU A 169 11.95 -13.45 20.59
CA GLU A 169 12.63 -14.41 19.72
C GLU A 169 11.96 -14.61 18.34
N ARG A 170 10.82 -13.94 18.11
CA ARG A 170 10.03 -14.05 16.88
C ARG A 170 9.80 -12.69 16.22
N ALA A 171 10.83 -11.84 16.19
CA ALA A 171 10.76 -10.59 15.46
C ALA A 171 11.01 -10.85 13.96
N TYR A 172 10.33 -10.09 13.11
CA TYR A 172 10.56 -10.10 11.66
C TYR A 172 11.62 -9.05 11.27
N GLY A 173 12.14 -9.18 10.05
CA GLY A 173 13.19 -8.29 9.55
C GLY A 173 12.74 -6.85 9.30
N ASP A 174 11.45 -6.57 9.25
CA ASP A 174 10.87 -5.25 9.07
C ASP A 174 10.32 -4.63 10.37
N GLN A 175 9.84 -5.47 11.29
CA GLN A 175 9.20 -5.01 12.52
C GLN A 175 9.16 -6.09 13.59
N CYS A 176 9.27 -5.69 14.85
CA CYS A 176 8.94 -6.54 15.98
C CYS A 176 7.47 -6.39 16.34
N GLU A 177 6.67 -7.43 16.19
CA GLU A 177 5.24 -7.40 16.51
C GLU A 177 4.94 -7.29 18.02
N ALA A 178 5.92 -7.63 18.88
CA ALA A 178 5.72 -7.56 20.33
C ALA A 178 5.90 -6.12 20.87
N CYS A 179 6.89 -5.37 20.40
CA CYS A 179 7.15 -4.00 20.89
C CYS A 179 6.84 -2.92 19.84
N GLY A 180 6.47 -3.28 18.61
CA GLY A 180 6.13 -2.36 17.54
C GLY A 180 7.31 -1.62 16.92
N THR A 181 8.55 -1.91 17.31
CA THR A 181 9.74 -1.24 16.77
C THR A 181 9.99 -1.66 15.33
N SER A 182 10.21 -0.68 14.45
CA SER A 182 10.70 -0.92 13.10
C SER A 182 12.15 -1.40 13.15
N LEU A 183 12.48 -2.42 12.37
CA LEU A 183 13.78 -3.06 12.35
C LEU A 183 14.33 -3.08 10.92
N ASN A 184 15.66 -3.16 10.80
CA ASN A 184 16.27 -3.70 9.61
C ASN A 184 16.58 -5.18 9.86
N ALA A 185 16.51 -6.00 8.84
CA ALA A 185 16.77 -7.43 8.97
C ALA A 185 18.17 -7.72 9.56
N THR A 186 19.15 -6.84 9.27
CA THR A 186 20.51 -6.93 9.77
C THR A 186 20.66 -6.61 11.27
N ASP A 187 19.66 -6.02 11.89
CA ASP A 187 19.67 -5.67 13.33
C ASP A 187 19.22 -6.84 14.21
N LEU A 188 18.59 -7.87 13.60
CA LEU A 188 18.14 -9.05 14.33
C LEU A 188 19.30 -9.85 14.91
N ILE A 189 19.13 -10.31 16.14
CA ILE A 189 20.06 -11.25 16.79
C ILE A 189 19.69 -12.67 16.36
N ASP A 190 20.67 -13.47 15.99
CA ASP A 190 20.51 -14.85 15.50
C ASP A 190 19.47 -15.00 14.39
N PRO A 191 19.64 -14.28 13.26
CA PRO A 191 18.69 -14.31 12.15
C PRO A 191 18.60 -15.70 11.53
N LYS A 192 17.36 -16.10 11.17
CA LYS A 192 17.05 -17.36 10.51
C LYS A 192 16.13 -17.12 9.31
N SER A 193 16.33 -17.90 8.27
CA SER A 193 15.39 -17.95 7.15
C SER A 193 14.06 -18.53 7.61
N ALA A 194 12.96 -17.82 7.34
CA ALA A 194 11.62 -18.34 7.55
C ALA A 194 11.22 -19.38 6.47
N ILE A 195 12.07 -19.58 5.45
CA ILE A 195 11.83 -20.49 4.34
C ILE A 195 12.44 -21.86 4.60
N SER A 196 13.75 -21.90 4.85
CA SER A 196 14.51 -23.15 5.07
C SER A 196 14.81 -23.42 6.54
N GLY A 197 14.74 -22.40 7.41
CA GLY A 197 15.20 -22.45 8.80
C GLY A 197 16.72 -22.30 8.93
N SER A 198 17.46 -22.21 7.82
CA SER A 198 18.92 -22.10 7.82
C SER A 198 19.39 -20.73 8.30
N LYS A 199 20.67 -20.64 8.65
CA LYS A 199 21.32 -19.37 8.94
C LYS A 199 21.68 -18.66 7.63
N PRO A 200 21.12 -17.46 7.36
CA PRO A 200 21.36 -16.78 6.09
C PRO A 200 22.76 -16.14 6.06
N VAL A 201 23.26 -15.90 4.84
CA VAL A 201 24.50 -15.18 4.58
C VAL A 201 24.20 -13.79 4.03
N LEU A 202 25.13 -12.84 4.21
CA LEU A 202 25.00 -11.50 3.61
C LEU A 202 25.54 -11.52 2.17
N ARG A 203 24.73 -11.00 1.23
CA ARG A 203 25.11 -10.77 -0.17
C ARG A 203 24.74 -9.36 -0.59
N GLU A 204 25.51 -8.80 -1.52
CA GLU A 204 25.19 -7.50 -2.11
C GLU A 204 24.00 -7.60 -3.07
N THR A 205 23.10 -6.65 -2.97
CA THR A 205 22.01 -6.45 -3.93
C THR A 205 21.75 -4.97 -4.16
N LYS A 206 21.38 -4.62 -5.39
CA LYS A 206 21.09 -3.26 -5.80
C LYS A 206 19.59 -3.00 -5.83
N HIS A 207 19.15 -1.88 -5.25
CA HIS A 207 17.77 -1.45 -5.26
C HIS A 207 17.63 0.03 -5.66
N TRP A 208 16.44 0.40 -6.11
CA TRP A 208 16.02 1.77 -6.39
C TRP A 208 15.28 2.34 -5.20
N TYR A 209 15.60 3.59 -4.85
CA TYR A 209 15.04 4.29 -3.71
C TYR A 209 14.38 5.59 -4.15
N LEU A 210 13.16 5.82 -3.71
CA LEU A 210 12.49 7.12 -3.80
C LEU A 210 13.07 8.03 -2.70
N PRO A 211 13.72 9.16 -3.05
CA PRO A 211 14.36 10.05 -2.09
C PRO A 211 13.31 10.95 -1.42
N LEU A 212 12.56 10.40 -0.45
CA LEU A 212 11.52 11.15 0.24
C LEU A 212 12.06 12.34 1.04
N ASP A 213 13.31 12.28 1.50
CA ASP A 213 14.04 13.37 2.13
C ASP A 213 14.15 14.59 1.18
N LYS A 214 14.41 14.38 -0.10
CA LYS A 214 14.42 15.43 -1.13
C LYS A 214 13.05 16.10 -1.28
N TRP A 215 11.98 15.31 -1.15
CA TRP A 215 10.60 15.77 -1.33
C TRP A 215 9.97 16.32 -0.05
N GLU A 216 10.61 16.14 1.11
CA GLU A 216 10.09 16.56 2.41
C GLU A 216 9.65 18.04 2.46
N PRO A 217 10.42 19.02 1.95
CA PRO A 217 9.98 20.42 1.97
C PRO A 217 8.66 20.64 1.22
N THR A 218 8.51 20.02 0.05
CA THR A 218 7.28 20.08 -0.75
C THR A 218 6.10 19.42 -0.04
N LEU A 219 6.34 18.27 0.58
CA LEU A 219 5.31 17.56 1.35
C LEU A 219 4.89 18.33 2.60
N ARG A 220 5.83 19.00 3.27
CA ARG A 220 5.52 19.88 4.40
C ARG A 220 4.59 21.01 4.01
N GLU A 221 4.92 21.74 2.95
CA GLU A 221 4.09 22.82 2.43
C GLU A 221 2.71 22.28 2.01
N TRP A 222 2.68 21.21 1.23
CA TRP A 222 1.44 20.63 0.73
C TRP A 222 0.53 20.14 1.86
N ILE A 223 1.06 19.38 2.83
CA ILE A 223 0.25 18.79 3.90
C ILE A 223 -0.02 19.81 5.01
N LEU A 224 1.04 20.47 5.54
CA LEU A 224 0.91 21.23 6.78
C LEU A 224 0.37 22.66 6.55
N GLU A 225 0.57 23.21 5.34
CA GLU A 225 0.08 24.54 5.03
C GLU A 225 -1.20 24.53 4.18
N ASN A 226 -1.29 23.65 3.18
CA ASN A 226 -2.34 23.67 2.18
C ASN A 226 -3.49 22.70 2.48
N HIS A 227 -3.34 21.78 3.45
CA HIS A 227 -4.36 20.77 3.78
C HIS A 227 -4.66 20.69 5.30
N LYS A 228 -4.79 21.85 5.94
CA LYS A 228 -5.16 21.96 7.38
C LYS A 228 -6.56 21.45 7.67
N GLU A 229 -7.41 21.37 6.64
CA GLU A 229 -8.78 20.84 6.71
C GLU A 229 -8.85 19.32 6.83
N TRP A 230 -7.75 18.61 6.62
CA TRP A 230 -7.73 17.15 6.79
C TRP A 230 -8.11 16.74 8.21
N LYS A 231 -8.66 15.55 8.36
CA LYS A 231 -9.02 15.04 9.69
C LYS A 231 -7.82 15.11 10.64
N THR A 232 -8.07 15.51 11.88
CA THR A 232 -7.04 15.73 12.90
C THR A 232 -6.07 14.55 13.07
N ASN A 233 -6.58 13.31 13.00
CA ASN A 233 -5.73 12.13 13.10
C ASN A 233 -4.84 11.94 11.86
N VAL A 234 -5.34 12.25 10.66
CA VAL A 234 -4.56 12.18 9.40
C VAL A 234 -3.46 13.24 9.41
N TYR A 235 -3.85 14.50 9.65
CA TYR A 235 -2.91 15.62 9.73
C TYR A 235 -1.84 15.38 10.81
N GLY A 236 -2.26 14.96 12.02
CA GLY A 236 -1.35 14.72 13.14
C GLY A 236 -0.35 13.59 12.85
N GLN A 237 -0.76 12.52 12.19
CA GLN A 237 0.14 11.42 11.83
C GLN A 237 1.13 11.83 10.74
N CYS A 238 0.68 12.54 9.70
CA CYS A 238 1.58 13.08 8.67
C CYS A 238 2.60 14.05 9.27
N LYS A 239 2.13 14.97 10.13
CA LYS A 239 3.01 15.91 10.85
C LYS A 239 4.06 15.19 11.67
N SER A 240 3.68 14.15 12.43
CA SER A 240 4.62 13.38 13.24
C SER A 240 5.73 12.73 12.38
N TRP A 241 5.38 12.18 11.22
CA TRP A 241 6.37 11.60 10.30
C TRP A 241 7.30 12.66 9.70
N LEU A 242 6.76 13.78 9.27
CA LEU A 242 7.55 14.89 8.76
C LEU A 242 8.48 15.46 9.84
N ASP A 243 8.03 15.58 11.09
CA ASP A 243 8.85 16.08 12.20
C ASP A 243 10.02 15.13 12.58
N MET A 244 9.87 13.83 12.32
CA MET A 244 10.96 12.86 12.47
C MET A 244 12.00 12.91 11.35
N GLY A 245 11.68 13.58 10.23
CA GLY A 245 12.50 13.60 9.03
C GLY A 245 12.30 12.37 8.14
N LEU A 246 12.01 12.60 6.87
CA LEU A 246 11.80 11.53 5.90
C LEU A 246 13.14 10.94 5.44
N GLN A 247 13.13 9.65 5.14
CA GLN A 247 14.30 8.92 4.64
C GLN A 247 14.00 8.31 3.26
N PRO A 248 15.01 8.12 2.40
CA PRO A 248 14.83 7.42 1.14
C PRO A 248 14.23 6.02 1.36
N ARG A 249 13.21 5.67 0.58
CA ARG A 249 12.54 4.35 0.67
C ARG A 249 12.77 3.52 -0.57
N ALA A 250 13.17 2.26 -0.37
CA ALA A 250 13.32 1.32 -1.47
C ALA A 250 11.97 1.04 -2.13
N VAL A 251 11.92 1.10 -3.46
CA VAL A 251 10.74 0.84 -4.29
C VAL A 251 10.84 -0.47 -5.05
N SER A 252 11.87 -1.27 -4.80
CA SER A 252 12.05 -2.61 -5.36
C SER A 252 12.43 -3.63 -4.29
N ARG A 253 12.21 -4.90 -4.58
CA ARG A 253 12.54 -6.05 -3.73
C ARG A 253 13.05 -7.22 -4.57
N ASP A 254 13.93 -8.01 -4.00
CA ASP A 254 14.35 -9.31 -4.55
C ASP A 254 13.27 -10.35 -4.22
N LEU A 255 12.29 -10.51 -5.08
CA LEU A 255 11.15 -11.41 -4.95
C LEU A 255 10.73 -11.94 -6.32
N ASP A 256 10.09 -13.11 -6.33
CA ASP A 256 9.58 -13.78 -7.54
C ASP A 256 8.13 -13.38 -7.87
N TRP A 257 7.41 -12.78 -6.92
CA TRP A 257 6.00 -12.45 -7.04
C TRP A 257 5.75 -10.95 -6.87
N GLY A 258 5.30 -10.32 -7.94
CA GLY A 258 5.03 -8.88 -8.04
C GLY A 258 5.20 -8.37 -9.47
N VAL A 259 5.07 -7.08 -9.67
CA VAL A 259 5.34 -6.43 -10.96
C VAL A 259 6.86 -6.36 -11.17
N PRO A 260 7.43 -6.96 -12.22
CA PRO A 260 8.86 -6.89 -12.49
C PRO A 260 9.34 -5.43 -12.62
N VAL A 261 10.51 -5.12 -12.08
CA VAL A 261 11.15 -3.80 -12.26
C VAL A 261 11.52 -3.64 -13.73
N PRO A 262 10.99 -2.61 -14.45
CA PRO A 262 11.02 -2.57 -15.91
C PRO A 262 12.28 -1.89 -16.49
N VAL A 263 13.46 -2.14 -15.89
CA VAL A 263 14.74 -1.55 -16.34
C VAL A 263 15.82 -2.63 -16.44
N GLU A 264 16.85 -2.38 -17.24
CA GLU A 264 17.98 -3.27 -17.42
C GLU A 264 18.76 -3.46 -16.10
N GLY A 265 19.23 -4.68 -15.85
CA GLY A 265 19.96 -5.04 -14.61
C GLY A 265 19.07 -5.18 -13.39
N ALA A 266 17.75 -5.37 -13.60
CA ALA A 266 16.76 -5.57 -12.54
C ALA A 266 16.21 -7.01 -12.51
N GLU A 267 16.92 -7.97 -13.10
CA GLU A 267 16.50 -9.37 -13.14
C GLU A 267 16.31 -9.92 -11.72
N GLY A 268 15.22 -10.65 -11.49
CA GLY A 268 14.85 -11.20 -10.18
C GLY A 268 14.36 -10.15 -9.18
N LYS A 269 13.96 -8.95 -9.66
CA LYS A 269 13.44 -7.89 -8.81
C LYS A 269 12.04 -7.46 -9.23
N VAL A 270 11.21 -7.18 -8.23
CA VAL A 270 9.85 -6.67 -8.42
C VAL A 270 9.69 -5.32 -7.74
N LEU A 271 8.66 -4.59 -8.13
CA LEU A 271 8.24 -3.38 -7.43
C LEU A 271 7.81 -3.72 -6.00
N TYR A 272 8.20 -2.88 -5.07
CA TYR A 272 7.79 -3.02 -3.68
C TYR A 272 6.30 -2.71 -3.52
N VAL A 273 5.59 -3.53 -2.77
CA VAL A 273 4.12 -3.44 -2.61
C VAL A 273 3.64 -2.04 -2.19
N TRP A 274 4.41 -1.32 -1.39
CA TRP A 274 4.04 0.03 -0.96
C TRP A 274 4.23 1.11 -2.05
N PHE A 275 4.99 0.83 -3.09
CA PHE A 275 5.04 1.65 -4.29
C PHE A 275 3.98 1.21 -5.30
N ASP A 276 3.78 -0.09 -5.41
CA ASP A 276 2.91 -0.75 -6.37
C ASP A 276 1.41 -0.58 -6.04
N ALA A 277 1.00 -0.91 -4.80
CA ALA A 277 -0.41 -0.94 -4.41
C ALA A 277 -1.17 0.38 -4.62
N PRO A 278 -0.65 1.60 -4.31
CA PRO A 278 -1.37 2.85 -4.57
C PRO A 278 -1.63 3.09 -6.05
N ILE A 279 -0.75 2.59 -6.93
CA ILE A 279 -0.95 2.67 -8.38
C ILE A 279 -2.17 1.83 -8.79
N GLY A 280 -2.56 0.87 -7.97
CA GLY A 280 -3.77 0.07 -8.13
C GLY A 280 -5.04 0.91 -8.27
N TYR A 281 -5.16 2.01 -7.53
CA TYR A 281 -6.30 2.92 -7.70
C TYR A 281 -6.36 3.52 -9.10
N ILE A 282 -5.21 3.89 -9.64
CA ILE A 282 -5.11 4.47 -11.00
C ILE A 282 -5.41 3.41 -12.05
N SER A 283 -4.84 2.21 -11.91
CA SER A 283 -5.08 1.11 -12.87
C SER A 283 -6.53 0.66 -12.86
N ASN A 284 -7.19 0.58 -11.69
CA ASN A 284 -8.60 0.24 -11.57
C ASN A 284 -9.48 1.31 -12.23
N THR A 285 -9.13 2.59 -12.09
CA THR A 285 -9.85 3.67 -12.78
C THR A 285 -9.65 3.59 -14.29
N LYS A 286 -8.44 3.24 -14.76
CA LYS A 286 -8.17 3.02 -16.20
C LYS A 286 -8.94 1.83 -16.76
N GLU A 287 -9.12 0.78 -15.99
CA GLU A 287 -9.90 -0.38 -16.38
C GLU A 287 -11.37 -0.04 -16.51
N LEU A 288 -11.92 0.72 -15.56
CA LEU A 288 -13.30 1.17 -15.58
C LEU A 288 -13.59 2.18 -16.70
N LEU A 289 -12.68 3.13 -16.89
CA LEU A 289 -12.85 4.30 -17.76
C LEU A 289 -11.64 4.51 -18.68
N PRO A 290 -11.37 3.63 -19.65
CA PRO A 290 -10.13 3.65 -20.46
C PRO A 290 -9.86 5.02 -21.12
N ASP A 291 -10.87 5.69 -21.62
CA ASP A 291 -10.76 6.94 -22.38
C ASP A 291 -10.86 8.20 -21.51
N THR A 292 -11.33 8.09 -20.27
CA THR A 292 -11.66 9.26 -19.44
C THR A 292 -11.12 9.23 -18.02
N TRP A 293 -10.33 8.22 -17.66
CA TRP A 293 -9.76 8.06 -16.30
C TRP A 293 -8.97 9.30 -15.83
N GLU A 294 -8.32 10.01 -16.76
CA GLU A 294 -7.52 11.21 -16.43
C GLU A 294 -8.38 12.33 -15.84
N LYS A 295 -9.67 12.41 -16.18
CA LYS A 295 -10.58 13.40 -15.60
C LYS A 295 -10.72 13.22 -14.08
N TYR A 296 -10.62 11.99 -13.60
CA TYR A 296 -10.73 11.70 -12.18
C TYR A 296 -9.40 11.89 -11.43
N TRP A 297 -8.26 11.82 -12.11
CA TRP A 297 -6.94 11.88 -11.48
C TRP A 297 -6.17 13.17 -11.72
N LYS A 298 -6.44 13.88 -12.82
CA LYS A 298 -5.66 15.05 -13.23
C LYS A 298 -6.47 16.35 -13.25
N ASP A 299 -7.78 16.28 -13.24
CA ASP A 299 -8.65 17.46 -13.27
C ASP A 299 -8.81 18.01 -11.84
N LYS A 300 -8.48 19.29 -11.66
CA LYS A 300 -8.65 20.01 -10.38
C LYS A 300 -10.10 20.15 -9.92
N ASP A 301 -11.07 19.90 -10.80
CA ASP A 301 -12.50 19.89 -10.49
C ASP A 301 -12.98 18.52 -9.99
N THR A 302 -12.06 17.58 -9.77
CA THR A 302 -12.34 16.29 -9.14
C THR A 302 -11.98 16.33 -7.66
N ARG A 303 -12.94 15.99 -6.82
CA ARG A 303 -12.71 15.72 -5.39
C ARG A 303 -12.29 14.27 -5.22
N MET A 304 -11.18 14.04 -4.54
CA MET A 304 -10.69 12.69 -4.22
C MET A 304 -10.89 12.41 -2.74
N ILE A 305 -11.49 11.27 -2.41
CA ILE A 305 -11.75 10.85 -1.03
C ILE A 305 -11.28 9.40 -0.85
N HIS A 306 -10.35 9.20 0.07
CA HIS A 306 -9.82 7.89 0.43
C HIS A 306 -10.47 7.38 1.72
N PHE A 307 -11.06 6.17 1.67
CA PHE A 307 -11.47 5.41 2.86
C PHE A 307 -10.42 4.37 3.18
N ILE A 308 -9.62 4.63 4.21
CA ILE A 308 -8.45 3.84 4.56
C ILE A 308 -8.35 3.58 6.07
N GLY A 309 -7.66 2.52 6.45
CA GLY A 309 -7.28 2.27 7.83
C GLY A 309 -6.22 3.25 8.32
N LYS A 310 -6.13 3.43 9.64
CA LYS A 310 -5.14 4.31 10.27
C LYS A 310 -3.70 3.99 9.82
N ASP A 311 -3.38 2.73 9.69
CA ASP A 311 -2.03 2.26 9.34
C ASP A 311 -1.63 2.61 7.89
N ASN A 312 -2.61 2.94 7.05
CA ASN A 312 -2.40 3.30 5.65
C ASN A 312 -2.24 4.82 5.43
N ILE A 313 -2.38 5.66 6.46
CA ILE A 313 -2.34 7.12 6.31
C ILE A 313 -1.02 7.58 5.68
N VAL A 314 0.12 7.18 6.26
CA VAL A 314 1.45 7.59 5.78
C VAL A 314 1.70 7.13 4.35
N PHE A 315 1.30 5.93 4.06
CA PHE A 315 1.40 5.30 2.77
C PHE A 315 0.60 6.04 1.67
N HIS A 316 -0.57 6.60 1.99
CA HIS A 316 -1.39 7.34 1.04
C HIS A 316 -1.06 8.84 0.97
N CYS A 317 -0.49 9.41 2.02
CA CYS A 317 -0.30 10.85 2.11
C CYS A 317 1.15 11.29 1.86
N ILE A 318 2.13 10.40 2.09
CA ILE A 318 3.56 10.74 2.02
C ILE A 318 4.28 9.94 0.94
N VAL A 319 3.98 8.65 0.75
CA VAL A 319 4.61 7.80 -0.24
C VAL A 319 3.82 7.79 -1.53
#